data_5292e9dbc4c84a5c80bee52fefd1831a
#
_entry.id   5292e9dbc4c84a5c80bee52fefd1831a
#
_cell.length_a   1.000
_cell.length_b   1.000
_cell.length_c   1.000
_cell.angle_alpha   90.00
_cell.angle_beta   90.00
_cell.angle_gamma   90.00
#
_symmetry.space_group_name_H-M   'P 1'
#
loop_
_entity.id
_entity.type
_entity.pdbx_description
1 polymer ?
#
loop_
_entity_poly.entity_id
_entity_poly.type
_entity_poly.pdbx_seq_one_letter_code
_entity_poly.pdbx_strand_id
1 'polypeptide(L)'
;MTGPKRTMSLPNLQNKYASGAVIEPLRVVQERAKHGLGLSGSIPAGVIICYDTPLWDWARSLPDLIACDGWLTGSYLVQIGDRRVLITKAAGVGAPTAVMTLEELIALGITKFVSLGAAGGLQPSMSIGEIVVCDRAIRDEGTSHHYLQSAKYAHACPNMTAELLAGIKAAGLTSRTGTSWTTDAPYRETIDELRTYRAEGVMTVEMEAAALFAVGEYRGVSVSSIFSISDILTLEEWDHGFHTEDMAIGMQRIFEIALDTIAGLGVVG
;
A
#
# COMPACT_ATOMS: atom_id res chain seq x y z
N MET A 1 -22.61 -39.78 15.61
CA MET A 1 -23.05 -38.38 15.48
C MET A 1 -21.80 -37.54 15.28
N THR A 2 -21.46 -37.21 14.05
CA THR A 2 -20.36 -36.31 13.73
C THR A 2 -20.90 -34.88 13.91
N GLY A 3 -20.50 -34.19 14.98
CA GLY A 3 -20.80 -32.78 15.15
C GLY A 3 -20.33 -31.96 13.94
N PRO A 4 -20.90 -30.74 13.71
CA PRO A 4 -20.51 -29.92 12.60
C PRO A 4 -19.01 -29.66 12.65
N LYS A 5 -18.29 -29.96 11.56
CA LYS A 5 -16.89 -29.58 11.41
C LYS A 5 -16.82 -28.07 11.62
N ARG A 6 -16.22 -27.64 12.73
CA ARG A 6 -15.87 -26.24 12.93
C ARG A 6 -14.93 -25.86 11.79
N THR A 7 -15.42 -25.11 10.83
CA THR A 7 -14.56 -24.43 9.88
C THR A 7 -13.74 -23.43 10.69
N MET A 8 -12.45 -23.68 10.83
CA MET A 8 -11.53 -22.69 11.41
C MET A 8 -11.49 -21.52 10.44
N SER A 9 -11.91 -20.36 10.90
CA SER A 9 -11.84 -19.11 10.14
C SER A 9 -10.77 -18.20 10.78
N LEU A 10 -10.14 -17.38 9.99
CA LEU A 10 -9.31 -16.29 10.51
C LEU A 10 -10.21 -15.11 10.89
N PRO A 11 -9.98 -14.46 12.06
CA PRO A 11 -9.12 -14.92 13.15
C PRO A 11 -9.76 -16.09 13.92
N ASN A 12 -8.94 -16.87 14.65
CA ASN A 12 -9.41 -18.06 15.39
C ASN A 12 -10.43 -17.75 16.50
N LEU A 13 -10.43 -16.52 17.04
CA LEU A 13 -11.39 -16.06 18.04
C LEU A 13 -12.45 -15.18 17.36
N GLN A 14 -13.69 -15.63 17.35
CA GLN A 14 -14.81 -14.95 16.70
C GLN A 14 -15.15 -13.59 17.32
N ASN A 15 -14.91 -13.39 18.62
CA ASN A 15 -15.18 -12.13 19.31
C ASN A 15 -13.99 -11.15 19.35
N LYS A 16 -12.95 -11.40 18.54
CA LYS A 16 -11.75 -10.56 18.51
C LYS A 16 -12.05 -9.08 18.30
N TYR A 17 -12.99 -8.77 17.44
CA TYR A 17 -13.35 -7.39 17.07
C TYR A 17 -14.05 -6.59 18.19
N ALA A 18 -14.60 -7.28 19.20
CA ALA A 18 -15.23 -6.66 20.34
C ALA A 18 -14.26 -6.40 21.51
N SER A 19 -13.01 -6.86 21.39
CA SER A 19 -12.01 -6.74 22.46
C SER A 19 -10.95 -5.71 22.09
N GLY A 20 -10.51 -4.93 23.10
CA GLY A 20 -9.40 -4.00 22.93
C GLY A 20 -8.06 -4.71 22.73
N ALA A 21 -7.11 -4.04 22.10
CA ALA A 21 -5.75 -4.53 21.92
C ALA A 21 -4.98 -4.47 23.25
N VAL A 22 -4.09 -5.43 23.47
CA VAL A 22 -3.18 -5.43 24.63
C VAL A 22 -2.09 -4.38 24.46
N ILE A 23 -1.62 -4.21 23.23
CA ILE A 23 -0.60 -3.22 22.87
C ILE A 23 -1.21 -2.29 21.82
N GLU A 24 -1.35 -1.02 22.20
CA GLU A 24 -1.81 0.03 21.28
C GLU A 24 -0.60 0.71 20.61
N PRO A 25 -0.65 0.97 19.30
CA PRO A 25 0.45 1.61 18.57
C PRO A 25 0.86 2.95 19.20
N LEU A 26 -0.10 3.73 19.71
CA LEU A 26 0.16 5.00 20.39
C LEU A 26 1.09 4.85 21.60
N ARG A 27 0.94 3.76 22.39
CA ARG A 27 1.84 3.49 23.52
C ARG A 27 3.26 3.20 23.06
N VAL A 28 3.41 2.48 21.95
CA VAL A 28 4.73 2.17 21.37
C VAL A 28 5.42 3.45 20.92
N VAL A 29 4.71 4.30 20.20
CA VAL A 29 5.22 5.59 19.72
C VAL A 29 5.57 6.53 20.87
N GLN A 30 4.72 6.63 21.88
CA GLN A 30 4.97 7.43 23.09
C GLN A 30 6.18 6.94 23.88
N GLU A 31 6.38 5.63 24.00
CA GLU A 31 7.54 5.07 24.67
C GLU A 31 8.83 5.40 23.91
N ARG A 32 8.82 5.26 22.59
CA ARG A 32 9.94 5.66 21.74
C ARG A 32 10.24 7.16 21.84
N ALA A 33 9.21 8.00 21.89
CA ALA A 33 9.38 9.45 22.04
C ALA A 33 10.11 9.85 23.32
N LYS A 34 9.92 9.13 24.44
CA LYS A 34 10.68 9.35 25.68
C LYS A 34 12.18 9.13 25.53
N HIS A 35 12.58 8.35 24.54
CA HIS A 35 13.97 8.07 24.20
C HIS A 35 14.48 8.92 23.04
N GLY A 36 13.79 10.02 22.69
CA GLY A 36 14.16 10.90 21.58
C GLY A 36 13.85 10.32 20.19
N LEU A 37 13.06 9.26 20.13
CA LEU A 37 12.70 8.57 18.90
C LEU A 37 11.28 8.97 18.45
N GLY A 38 11.10 10.20 18.03
CA GLY A 38 9.80 10.73 17.60
C GLY A 38 9.89 11.56 16.32
N LEU A 39 8.74 11.88 15.75
CA LEU A 39 8.66 12.84 14.66
C LEU A 39 8.87 14.25 15.24
N SER A 40 9.86 14.97 14.73
CA SER A 40 10.11 16.37 15.11
C SER A 40 9.33 17.33 14.20
N GLY A 41 8.74 18.37 14.79
CA GLY A 41 8.02 19.42 14.07
C GLY A 41 6.55 19.08 13.79
N SER A 42 5.93 19.73 12.78
CA SER A 42 4.52 19.58 12.44
C SER A 42 4.26 18.21 11.79
N ILE A 43 3.04 17.68 11.99
CA ILE A 43 2.58 16.44 11.35
C ILE A 43 2.61 16.61 9.83
N PRO A 44 3.19 15.66 9.06
CA PRO A 44 3.18 15.69 7.60
C PRO A 44 1.76 15.68 7.04
N ALA A 45 1.58 16.24 5.84
CA ALA A 45 0.30 16.21 5.12
C ALA A 45 -0.16 14.78 4.78
N GLY A 46 0.79 13.87 4.67
CA GLY A 46 0.58 12.45 4.49
C GLY A 46 1.88 11.70 4.28
N VAL A 47 1.77 10.41 3.95
CA VAL A 47 2.89 9.50 3.81
C VAL A 47 2.84 8.76 2.48
N ILE A 48 4.00 8.59 1.86
CA ILE A 48 4.25 7.61 0.80
C ILE A 48 4.99 6.42 1.42
N ILE A 49 4.42 5.23 1.31
CA ILE A 49 5.05 3.98 1.74
C ILE A 49 5.57 3.26 0.49
N CYS A 50 6.88 3.03 0.43
CA CYS A 50 7.57 2.32 -0.63
C CYS A 50 8.05 0.96 -0.16
N TYR A 51 8.24 0.02 -1.09
CA TYR A 51 8.78 -1.34 -0.81
C TYR A 51 10.01 -1.61 -1.66
N ASP A 52 10.05 -1.09 -2.87
CA ASP A 52 11.09 -1.33 -3.86
C ASP A 52 12.40 -0.60 -3.54
N THR A 53 13.53 -1.30 -3.62
CA THR A 53 14.84 -0.72 -3.31
C THR A 53 15.35 0.22 -4.39
N PRO A 54 15.29 -0.10 -5.68
CA PRO A 54 15.66 0.83 -6.76
C PRO A 54 14.90 2.14 -6.71
N LEU A 55 13.57 2.10 -6.52
CA LEU A 55 12.76 3.30 -6.34
C LEU A 55 13.19 4.10 -5.10
N TRP A 56 13.43 3.40 -3.98
CA TRP A 56 13.87 4.04 -2.75
C TRP A 56 15.21 4.76 -2.92
N ASP A 57 16.16 4.12 -3.60
CA ASP A 57 17.48 4.71 -3.88
C ASP A 57 17.38 5.93 -4.79
N TRP A 58 16.49 5.90 -5.78
CA TRP A 58 16.17 7.06 -6.60
C TRP A 58 15.49 8.16 -5.78
N ALA A 59 14.47 7.85 -5.00
CA ALA A 59 13.74 8.82 -4.17
C ALA A 59 14.67 9.56 -3.20
N ARG A 60 15.67 8.86 -2.64
CA ARG A 60 16.68 9.47 -1.77
C ARG A 60 17.65 10.40 -2.49
N SER A 61 17.70 10.38 -3.82
CA SER A 61 18.51 11.29 -4.62
C SER A 61 17.80 12.60 -4.97
N LEU A 62 16.51 12.72 -4.63
CA LEU A 62 15.74 13.96 -4.86
C LEU A 62 16.36 15.13 -4.06
N PRO A 63 16.28 16.35 -4.59
CA PRO A 63 16.75 17.53 -3.88
C PRO A 63 15.90 17.84 -2.64
N ASP A 64 16.48 18.59 -1.72
CA ASP A 64 15.79 19.20 -0.56
C ASP A 64 15.12 18.20 0.41
N LEU A 65 15.65 16.98 0.49
CA LEU A 65 15.21 15.99 1.46
C LEU A 65 15.70 16.31 2.86
N ILE A 66 14.80 16.23 3.83
CA ILE A 66 15.11 16.37 5.25
C ILE A 66 15.09 14.96 5.85
N ALA A 67 16.25 14.45 6.25
CA ALA A 67 16.32 13.14 6.90
C ALA A 67 15.58 13.17 8.24
N CYS A 68 14.85 12.09 8.51
CA CYS A 68 14.22 11.89 9.81
C CYS A 68 15.19 11.15 10.74
N ASP A 69 15.23 11.61 11.99
CA ASP A 69 16.05 11.00 13.03
C ASP A 69 15.26 10.00 13.87
N GLY A 70 15.99 9.26 14.70
CA GLY A 70 15.40 8.38 15.68
C GLY A 70 14.70 7.17 15.06
N TRP A 71 13.48 6.91 15.48
CA TRP A 71 12.68 5.76 15.04
C TRP A 71 12.34 5.78 13.55
N LEU A 72 12.18 6.97 12.97
CA LEU A 72 11.96 7.15 11.54
C LEU A 72 13.28 7.23 10.76
N THR A 73 14.41 6.85 11.36
CA THR A 73 15.71 6.79 10.67
C THR A 73 15.59 6.00 9.37
N GLY A 74 16.07 6.60 8.29
CA GLY A 74 15.92 6.07 6.94
C GLY A 74 14.64 6.55 6.24
N SER A 75 13.78 7.34 6.90
CA SER A 75 12.68 8.07 6.26
C SER A 75 13.10 9.51 5.99
N TYR A 76 12.38 10.18 5.09
CA TYR A 76 12.67 11.57 4.69
C TYR A 76 11.40 12.38 4.60
N LEU A 77 11.51 13.68 4.91
CA LEU A 77 10.47 14.65 4.63
C LEU A 77 10.83 15.39 3.33
N VAL A 78 9.86 15.50 2.45
CA VAL A 78 9.92 16.33 1.24
C VAL A 78 9.12 17.60 1.52
N GLN A 79 9.75 18.77 1.33
CA GLN A 79 9.05 20.06 1.45
C GLN A 79 8.45 20.43 0.10
N ILE A 80 7.14 20.67 0.05
CA ILE A 80 6.42 21.09 -1.16
C ILE A 80 5.55 22.29 -0.79
N GLY A 81 5.98 23.47 -1.19
CA GLY A 81 5.36 24.71 -0.75
C GLY A 81 5.40 24.82 0.78
N ASP A 82 4.23 24.97 1.40
CA ASP A 82 4.04 25.03 2.86
C ASP A 82 3.79 23.65 3.50
N ARG A 83 3.73 22.59 2.70
CA ARG A 83 3.42 21.21 3.15
C ARG A 83 4.66 20.35 3.19
N ARG A 84 4.62 19.34 4.06
CA ARG A 84 5.62 18.30 4.14
C ARG A 84 4.98 16.95 3.90
N VAL A 85 5.61 16.13 3.06
CA VAL A 85 5.21 14.74 2.80
C VAL A 85 6.29 13.84 3.37
N LEU A 86 5.91 12.86 4.16
CA LEU A 86 6.83 11.84 4.65
C LEU A 86 6.97 10.76 3.59
N ILE A 87 8.18 10.42 3.22
CA ILE A 87 8.49 9.24 2.43
C ILE A 87 9.19 8.21 3.30
N THR A 88 8.72 6.97 3.26
CA THR A 88 9.28 5.90 4.07
C THR A 88 9.34 4.59 3.29
N LYS A 89 10.34 3.78 3.58
CA LYS A 89 10.41 2.42 3.09
C LYS A 89 9.95 1.47 4.19
N ALA A 90 9.00 0.59 3.87
CA ALA A 90 8.64 -0.49 4.77
C ALA A 90 9.87 -1.38 5.06
N ALA A 91 9.95 -1.95 6.27
CA ALA A 91 11.09 -2.77 6.68
C ALA A 91 11.21 -4.08 5.87
N GLY A 92 10.20 -4.41 5.09
CA GLY A 92 10.14 -5.57 4.19
C GLY A 92 8.88 -5.52 3.36
N VAL A 93 8.63 -6.55 2.58
CA VAL A 93 7.40 -6.75 1.82
C VAL A 93 6.38 -7.53 2.63
N GLY A 94 5.11 -7.44 2.24
CA GLY A 94 4.00 -8.21 2.79
C GLY A 94 3.16 -7.50 3.84
N ALA A 95 1.94 -7.95 3.96
CA ALA A 95 0.88 -7.37 4.76
C ALA A 95 1.26 -7.08 6.22
N PRO A 96 1.90 -7.99 6.99
CA PRO A 96 2.25 -7.72 8.38
C PRO A 96 3.21 -6.54 8.54
N THR A 97 4.23 -6.45 7.68
CA THR A 97 5.25 -5.39 7.75
C THR A 97 4.66 -4.03 7.38
N ALA A 98 3.88 -4.00 6.29
CA ALA A 98 3.20 -2.79 5.84
C ALA A 98 2.24 -2.25 6.89
N VAL A 99 1.45 -3.13 7.52
CA VAL A 99 0.50 -2.77 8.57
C VAL A 99 1.19 -2.26 9.83
N MET A 100 2.28 -2.87 10.27
CA MET A 100 3.05 -2.34 11.43
C MET A 100 3.53 -0.91 11.15
N THR A 101 4.06 -0.66 9.96
CA THR A 101 4.49 0.68 9.54
C THR A 101 3.31 1.66 9.53
N LEU A 102 2.19 1.27 8.92
CA LEU A 102 0.98 2.11 8.84
C LEU A 102 0.42 2.46 10.23
N GLU A 103 0.28 1.48 11.11
CA GLU A 103 -0.27 1.66 12.47
C GLU A 103 0.57 2.64 13.31
N GLU A 104 1.88 2.53 13.23
CA GLU A 104 2.79 3.42 13.97
C GLU A 104 2.77 4.85 13.40
N LEU A 105 2.62 5.02 12.08
CA LEU A 105 2.48 6.33 11.44
C LEU A 105 1.11 6.97 11.75
N ILE A 106 0.04 6.18 11.80
CA ILE A 106 -1.28 6.66 12.28
C ILE A 106 -1.18 7.15 13.72
N ALA A 107 -0.45 6.44 14.57
CA ALA A 107 -0.25 6.83 15.97
C ALA A 107 0.52 8.14 16.14
N LEU A 108 1.28 8.58 15.12
CA LEU A 108 1.89 9.92 15.05
C LEU A 108 0.88 11.02 14.64
N GLY A 109 -0.37 10.66 14.35
CA GLY A 109 -1.43 11.60 13.96
C GLY A 109 -1.56 11.80 12.45
N ILE A 110 -0.89 11.00 11.64
CA ILE A 110 -1.00 11.10 10.17
C ILE A 110 -2.27 10.40 9.71
N THR A 111 -2.98 10.98 8.74
CA THR A 111 -4.30 10.49 8.31
C THR A 111 -4.41 10.20 6.80
N LYS A 112 -3.38 10.51 6.01
CA LYS A 112 -3.36 10.27 4.55
C LYS A 112 -2.16 9.41 4.18
N PHE A 113 -2.40 8.31 3.45
CA PHE A 113 -1.38 7.33 3.08
C PHE A 113 -1.55 6.86 1.64
N VAL A 114 -0.46 6.90 0.89
CA VAL A 114 -0.37 6.25 -0.41
C VAL A 114 0.67 5.15 -0.32
N SER A 115 0.25 3.92 -0.54
CA SER A 115 1.12 2.77 -0.74
C SER A 115 1.44 2.67 -2.22
N LEU A 116 2.71 2.57 -2.56
CA LEU A 116 3.14 2.40 -3.94
C LEU A 116 4.20 1.32 -4.08
N GLY A 117 4.05 0.51 -5.10
CA GLY A 117 4.93 -0.61 -5.33
C GLY A 117 4.78 -1.23 -6.71
N ALA A 118 5.52 -2.29 -6.92
CA ALA A 118 5.40 -3.18 -8.05
C ALA A 118 4.20 -4.13 -7.86
N ALA A 119 3.57 -4.53 -8.95
CA ALA A 119 2.54 -5.56 -8.94
C ALA A 119 2.59 -6.39 -10.24
N GLY A 120 2.34 -7.69 -10.10
CA GLY A 120 2.17 -8.56 -11.26
C GLY A 120 0.84 -8.27 -11.96
N GLY A 121 0.86 -8.11 -13.28
CA GLY A 121 -0.32 -7.91 -14.11
C GLY A 121 -1.03 -9.24 -14.40
N LEU A 122 -2.34 -9.31 -14.17
CA LEU A 122 -3.13 -10.50 -14.44
C LEU A 122 -3.79 -10.49 -15.82
N GLN A 123 -4.01 -9.32 -16.41
CA GLN A 123 -4.70 -9.21 -17.70
C GLN A 123 -3.71 -9.23 -18.86
N PRO A 124 -3.94 -10.06 -19.92
CA PRO A 124 -3.00 -10.19 -21.03
C PRO A 124 -2.77 -8.90 -21.84
N SER A 125 -3.65 -7.92 -21.69
CA SER A 125 -3.56 -6.62 -22.38
C SER A 125 -2.75 -5.58 -21.61
N MET A 126 -2.14 -5.96 -20.50
CA MET A 126 -1.30 -5.07 -19.68
C MET A 126 0.15 -5.09 -20.18
N SER A 127 0.87 -4.05 -19.82
CA SER A 127 2.29 -3.87 -20.19
C SER A 127 3.14 -3.56 -18.97
N ILE A 128 4.41 -3.92 -19.01
CA ILE A 128 5.39 -3.54 -17.98
C ILE A 128 5.44 -2.00 -17.88
N GLY A 129 5.50 -1.48 -16.66
CA GLY A 129 5.50 -0.04 -16.39
C GLY A 129 4.12 0.62 -16.45
N GLU A 130 3.05 -0.12 -16.83
CA GLU A 130 1.69 0.41 -16.82
C GLU A 130 1.22 0.76 -15.41
N ILE A 131 0.49 1.88 -15.28
CA ILE A 131 0.01 2.37 -13.98
C ILE A 131 -1.37 1.76 -13.68
N VAL A 132 -1.51 1.22 -12.46
CA VAL A 132 -2.79 0.72 -11.94
C VAL A 132 -3.10 1.38 -10.60
N VAL A 133 -4.27 2.01 -10.48
CA VAL A 133 -4.81 2.50 -9.22
C VAL A 133 -5.75 1.44 -8.66
N CYS A 134 -5.47 0.97 -7.45
CA CYS A 134 -6.25 -0.06 -6.78
C CYS A 134 -7.46 0.54 -6.08
N ASP A 135 -8.68 0.13 -6.47
CA ASP A 135 -9.92 0.56 -5.83
C ASP A 135 -10.37 -0.38 -4.71
N ARG A 136 -10.01 -1.65 -4.80
CA ARG A 136 -10.25 -2.69 -3.79
C ARG A 136 -9.27 -3.85 -3.99
N ALA A 137 -9.09 -4.64 -2.94
CA ALA A 137 -8.20 -5.78 -2.99
C ALA A 137 -8.83 -7.04 -2.41
N ILE A 138 -8.57 -8.20 -3.03
CA ILE A 138 -8.95 -9.51 -2.51
C ILE A 138 -8.10 -9.81 -1.28
N ARG A 139 -8.74 -10.21 -0.20
CA ARG A 139 -8.14 -10.50 1.10
C ARG A 139 -7.69 -11.95 1.18
N ASP A 140 -6.65 -12.29 0.42
CA ASP A 140 -6.04 -13.62 0.41
C ASP A 140 -4.71 -13.63 1.20
N GLU A 141 -4.68 -12.86 2.27
CA GLU A 141 -3.61 -12.73 3.24
C GLU A 141 -4.18 -12.83 4.68
N GLY A 142 -3.32 -12.99 5.68
CA GLY A 142 -3.76 -13.22 7.05
C GLY A 142 -4.09 -11.96 7.85
N THR A 143 -3.46 -10.84 7.56
CA THR A 143 -3.41 -9.64 8.42
C THR A 143 -4.73 -8.90 8.46
N SER A 144 -5.37 -8.65 7.32
CA SER A 144 -6.64 -7.91 7.23
C SER A 144 -7.76 -8.53 8.05
N HIS A 145 -7.75 -9.87 8.19
CA HIS A 145 -8.72 -10.63 8.98
C HIS A 145 -8.60 -10.39 10.49
N HIS A 146 -7.56 -9.72 10.96
CA HIS A 146 -7.43 -9.29 12.35
C HIS A 146 -8.08 -7.92 12.61
N TYR A 147 -8.39 -7.16 11.58
CA TYR A 147 -8.97 -5.81 11.65
C TYR A 147 -10.45 -5.77 11.30
N LEU A 148 -10.84 -6.45 10.23
CA LEU A 148 -12.23 -6.47 9.74
C LEU A 148 -12.79 -7.89 9.68
N GLN A 149 -14.10 -7.98 9.85
CA GLN A 149 -14.81 -9.25 9.68
C GLN A 149 -14.54 -9.86 8.30
N SER A 150 -14.74 -11.18 8.18
CA SER A 150 -14.50 -11.90 6.94
C SER A 150 -15.34 -11.35 5.80
N ALA A 151 -14.66 -10.93 4.74
CA ALA A 151 -15.24 -10.48 3.48
C ALA A 151 -14.22 -10.78 2.37
N LYS A 152 -14.67 -10.85 1.11
CA LYS A 152 -13.76 -11.10 -0.03
C LYS A 152 -12.82 -9.91 -0.29
N TYR A 153 -13.31 -8.70 -0.09
CA TYR A 153 -12.60 -7.48 -0.45
C TYR A 153 -12.36 -6.57 0.75
N ALA A 154 -11.27 -5.81 0.70
CA ALA A 154 -11.06 -4.55 1.40
C ALA A 154 -11.02 -3.41 0.37
N HIS A 155 -11.44 -2.21 0.75
CA HIS A 155 -11.63 -1.09 -0.19
C HIS A 155 -10.66 0.05 0.12
N ALA A 156 -10.08 0.63 -0.95
CA ALA A 156 -9.33 1.87 -0.85
C ALA A 156 -10.24 3.04 -0.43
N CYS A 157 -9.65 4.10 0.11
CA CYS A 157 -10.38 5.34 0.36
C CYS A 157 -10.84 5.96 -0.97
N PRO A 158 -12.15 6.09 -1.24
CA PRO A 158 -12.64 6.56 -2.55
C PRO A 158 -12.14 7.97 -2.91
N ASN A 159 -12.07 8.87 -1.93
CA ASN A 159 -11.61 10.24 -2.17
C ASN A 159 -10.13 10.27 -2.54
N MET A 160 -9.27 9.54 -1.82
CA MET A 160 -7.84 9.47 -2.13
C MET A 160 -7.59 8.81 -3.49
N THR A 161 -8.36 7.77 -3.82
CA THR A 161 -8.31 7.12 -5.13
C THR A 161 -8.68 8.09 -6.25
N ALA A 162 -9.72 8.90 -6.05
CA ALA A 162 -10.12 9.93 -7.01
C ALA A 162 -9.05 11.04 -7.15
N GLU A 163 -8.42 11.45 -6.04
CA GLU A 163 -7.30 12.42 -6.06
C GLU A 163 -6.11 11.87 -6.88
N LEU A 164 -5.73 10.59 -6.70
CA LEU A 164 -4.68 9.95 -7.49
C LEU A 164 -5.02 9.91 -8.99
N LEU A 165 -6.24 9.52 -9.34
CA LEU A 165 -6.69 9.49 -10.74
C LEU A 165 -6.69 10.90 -11.38
N ALA A 166 -7.08 11.92 -10.62
CA ALA A 166 -7.00 13.31 -11.07
C ALA A 166 -5.53 13.74 -11.30
N GLY A 167 -4.62 13.37 -10.41
CA GLY A 167 -3.18 13.62 -10.56
C GLY A 167 -2.59 12.95 -11.81
N ILE A 168 -2.92 11.69 -12.06
CA ILE A 168 -2.50 10.96 -13.26
C ILE A 168 -2.97 11.68 -14.53
N LYS A 169 -4.24 12.08 -14.55
CA LYS A 169 -4.82 12.82 -15.69
C LYS A 169 -4.16 14.17 -15.88
N ALA A 170 -3.90 14.91 -14.80
CA ALA A 170 -3.23 16.21 -14.86
C ALA A 170 -1.79 16.09 -15.40
N ALA A 171 -1.09 15.01 -15.07
CA ALA A 171 0.22 14.69 -15.62
C ALA A 171 0.20 14.22 -17.10
N GLY A 172 -0.98 14.13 -17.72
CA GLY A 172 -1.14 13.65 -19.11
C GLY A 172 -0.86 12.14 -19.27
N LEU A 173 -0.91 11.39 -18.17
CA LEU A 173 -0.67 9.96 -18.15
C LEU A 173 -1.98 9.17 -18.22
N THR A 174 -1.85 7.89 -18.57
CA THR A 174 -2.96 6.92 -18.56
C THR A 174 -2.76 5.91 -17.44
N SER A 175 -3.86 5.40 -16.92
CA SER A 175 -3.85 4.32 -15.93
C SER A 175 -5.08 3.43 -16.09
N ARG A 176 -4.99 2.23 -15.53
CA ARG A 176 -6.17 1.41 -15.25
C ARG A 176 -6.60 1.62 -13.80
N THR A 177 -7.85 1.30 -13.52
CA THR A 177 -8.39 1.24 -12.16
C THR A 177 -9.04 -0.12 -11.97
N GLY A 178 -8.78 -0.77 -10.86
CA GLY A 178 -9.44 -2.06 -10.59
C GLY A 178 -8.93 -2.79 -9.37
N THR A 179 -9.39 -4.03 -9.28
CA THR A 179 -9.14 -4.92 -8.15
C THR A 179 -7.72 -5.48 -8.19
N SER A 180 -7.04 -5.50 -7.03
CA SER A 180 -5.83 -6.29 -6.80
C SER A 180 -6.14 -7.60 -6.07
N TRP A 181 -5.27 -8.59 -6.21
CA TRP A 181 -5.22 -9.78 -5.38
C TRP A 181 -4.03 -9.64 -4.42
N THR A 182 -4.31 -9.52 -3.11
CA THR A 182 -3.27 -9.47 -2.10
C THR A 182 -3.04 -10.85 -1.53
N THR A 183 -1.82 -11.37 -1.65
CA THR A 183 -1.43 -12.69 -1.13
C THR A 183 -0.21 -12.61 -0.22
N ASP A 184 -0.16 -13.49 0.81
CA ASP A 184 1.04 -13.68 1.66
C ASP A 184 2.03 -14.69 1.06
N ALA A 185 1.67 -15.36 -0.05
CA ALA A 185 2.40 -16.53 -0.53
C ALA A 185 2.64 -16.51 -2.04
N PRO A 186 3.53 -15.63 -2.55
CA PRO A 186 3.73 -15.45 -4.00
C PRO A 186 4.16 -16.74 -4.72
N TYR A 187 4.90 -17.63 -4.05
CA TYR A 187 5.27 -18.94 -4.62
C TYR A 187 4.13 -19.97 -4.56
N ARG A 188 2.94 -19.59 -4.10
CA ARG A 188 1.74 -20.42 -4.07
C ARG A 188 0.59 -19.85 -4.89
N GLU A 189 0.83 -18.81 -5.68
CA GLU A 189 -0.10 -18.37 -6.72
C GLU A 189 -0.30 -19.51 -7.72
N THR A 190 -1.51 -20.06 -7.77
CA THR A 190 -1.80 -21.24 -8.56
C THR A 190 -2.43 -20.88 -9.92
N ILE A 191 -2.27 -21.77 -10.88
CA ILE A 191 -2.89 -21.60 -12.20
C ILE A 191 -4.42 -21.46 -12.10
N ASP A 192 -5.05 -22.15 -11.18
CA ASP A 192 -6.50 -22.09 -11.02
C ASP A 192 -6.97 -20.78 -10.37
N GLU A 193 -6.21 -20.23 -9.44
CA GLU A 193 -6.44 -18.88 -8.91
C GLU A 193 -6.24 -17.83 -9.99
N LEU A 194 -5.15 -17.90 -10.73
CA LEU A 194 -4.88 -16.98 -11.85
C LEU A 194 -6.03 -16.99 -12.88
N ARG A 195 -6.52 -18.19 -13.27
CA ARG A 195 -7.67 -18.30 -14.17
C ARG A 195 -8.93 -17.68 -13.60
N THR A 196 -9.20 -17.96 -12.33
CA THR A 196 -10.39 -17.48 -11.63
C THR A 196 -10.37 -15.96 -11.52
N TYR A 197 -9.31 -15.39 -10.99
CA TYR A 197 -9.20 -13.96 -10.77
C TYR A 197 -9.11 -13.17 -12.09
N ARG A 198 -8.45 -13.74 -13.10
CA ARG A 198 -8.45 -13.15 -14.44
C ARG A 198 -9.87 -13.09 -15.01
N ALA A 199 -10.66 -14.16 -14.88
CA ALA A 199 -12.04 -14.19 -15.34
C ALA A 199 -12.96 -13.24 -14.56
N GLU A 200 -12.66 -12.97 -13.29
CA GLU A 200 -13.33 -11.97 -12.48
C GLU A 200 -12.89 -10.52 -12.79
N GLY A 201 -11.93 -10.32 -13.68
CA GLY A 201 -11.42 -9.00 -14.08
C GLY A 201 -10.44 -8.39 -13.07
N VAL A 202 -9.83 -9.21 -12.20
CA VAL A 202 -8.75 -8.75 -11.30
C VAL A 202 -7.57 -8.28 -12.15
N MET A 203 -7.02 -7.11 -11.84
CA MET A 203 -5.98 -6.47 -12.62
C MET A 203 -4.57 -6.89 -12.20
N THR A 204 -4.33 -6.96 -10.89
CA THR A 204 -2.97 -7.12 -10.34
C THR A 204 -2.92 -8.13 -9.21
N VAL A 205 -1.72 -8.61 -8.90
CA VAL A 205 -1.37 -9.32 -7.68
C VAL A 205 -0.21 -8.63 -6.98
N GLU A 206 -0.31 -8.51 -5.67
CA GLU A 206 0.69 -7.89 -4.78
C GLU A 206 0.53 -8.43 -3.35
N MET A 207 1.19 -7.84 -2.35
CA MET A 207 1.27 -8.45 -1.02
C MET A 207 0.77 -7.56 0.13
N GLU A 208 0.21 -6.36 -0.10
CA GLU A 208 -0.05 -5.37 0.97
C GLU A 208 -1.43 -4.71 0.96
N ALA A 209 -2.00 -4.43 -0.20
CA ALA A 209 -3.12 -3.51 -0.35
C ALA A 209 -4.35 -3.88 0.48
N ALA A 210 -4.77 -5.15 0.50
CA ALA A 210 -5.95 -5.56 1.26
C ALA A 210 -5.79 -5.28 2.76
N ALA A 211 -4.62 -5.55 3.31
CA ALA A 211 -4.33 -5.32 4.73
C ALA A 211 -4.28 -3.83 5.06
N LEU A 212 -3.65 -3.03 4.20
CA LEU A 212 -3.58 -1.58 4.37
C LEU A 212 -4.97 -0.93 4.31
N PHE A 213 -5.81 -1.35 3.36
CA PHE A 213 -7.18 -0.86 3.25
C PHE A 213 -8.03 -1.25 4.47
N ALA A 214 -7.88 -2.50 4.95
CA ALA A 214 -8.57 -2.95 6.15
C ALA A 214 -8.18 -2.14 7.40
N VAL A 215 -6.91 -1.81 7.55
CA VAL A 215 -6.45 -0.95 8.65
C VAL A 215 -6.94 0.49 8.45
N GLY A 216 -6.92 1.00 7.22
CA GLY A 216 -7.45 2.33 6.89
C GLY A 216 -8.91 2.49 7.30
N GLU A 217 -9.75 1.51 6.97
CA GLU A 217 -11.16 1.45 7.40
C GLU A 217 -11.28 1.35 8.93
N TYR A 218 -10.55 0.43 9.55
CA TYR A 218 -10.59 0.21 10.99
C TYR A 218 -10.17 1.44 11.80
N ARG A 219 -9.16 2.18 11.34
CA ARG A 219 -8.62 3.38 12.01
C ARG A 219 -9.27 4.69 11.56
N GLY A 220 -10.11 4.67 10.53
CA GLY A 220 -10.76 5.86 9.99
C GLY A 220 -9.82 6.83 9.30
N VAL A 221 -8.79 6.32 8.61
CA VAL A 221 -7.81 7.10 7.87
C VAL A 221 -7.87 6.81 6.37
N SER A 222 -7.37 7.73 5.55
CA SER A 222 -7.38 7.60 4.09
C SER A 222 -6.18 6.81 3.62
N VAL A 223 -6.42 5.64 3.03
CA VAL A 223 -5.39 4.79 2.42
C VAL A 223 -5.77 4.47 0.99
N SER A 224 -4.82 4.61 0.07
CA SER A 224 -4.96 4.18 -1.32
C SER A 224 -3.66 3.53 -1.79
N SER A 225 -3.73 2.73 -2.86
CA SER A 225 -2.57 2.07 -3.44
C SER A 225 -2.51 2.32 -4.95
N ILE A 226 -1.28 2.51 -5.43
CA ILE A 226 -0.97 2.70 -6.85
C ILE A 226 0.23 1.82 -7.20
N PHE A 227 0.16 1.14 -8.33
CA PHE A 227 1.15 0.18 -8.77
C PHE A 227 1.72 0.53 -10.13
N SER A 228 2.99 0.18 -10.34
CA SER A 228 3.59 -0.02 -11.66
C SER A 228 3.70 -1.51 -11.92
N ILE A 229 3.30 -1.96 -13.09
CA ILE A 229 3.36 -3.37 -13.45
C ILE A 229 4.82 -3.79 -13.63
N SER A 230 5.23 -4.79 -12.86
CA SER A 230 6.59 -5.35 -12.84
C SER A 230 6.76 -6.57 -13.74
N ASP A 231 5.68 -7.33 -13.90
CA ASP A 231 5.65 -8.59 -14.60
C ASP A 231 4.23 -8.93 -15.04
N ILE A 232 4.10 -9.81 -16.02
CA ILE A 232 2.79 -10.28 -16.50
C ILE A 232 2.71 -11.79 -16.23
N LEU A 233 1.74 -12.18 -15.43
CA LEU A 233 1.46 -13.58 -15.16
C LEU A 233 0.58 -14.12 -16.29
N THR A 234 1.10 -14.97 -17.14
CA THR A 234 0.32 -15.71 -18.13
C THR A 234 0.19 -17.18 -17.73
N LEU A 235 -0.71 -17.91 -18.37
CA LEU A 235 -0.87 -19.34 -18.10
C LEU A 235 0.29 -20.18 -18.65
N GLU A 236 1.04 -19.63 -19.59
CA GLU A 236 2.06 -20.31 -20.37
C GLU A 236 3.46 -19.86 -19.98
N GLU A 237 3.61 -18.55 -19.68
CA GLU A 237 4.89 -17.95 -19.38
C GLU A 237 4.76 -16.91 -18.27
N TRP A 238 5.84 -16.69 -17.55
CA TRP A 238 6.02 -15.58 -16.65
C TRP A 238 6.94 -14.54 -17.34
N ASP A 239 6.32 -13.46 -17.83
CA ASP A 239 7.06 -12.35 -18.43
C ASP A 239 7.48 -11.38 -17.32
N HIS A 240 8.76 -11.39 -16.98
CA HIS A 240 9.31 -10.60 -15.88
C HIS A 240 10.05 -9.36 -16.38
N GLY A 241 9.61 -8.18 -15.92
CA GLY A 241 10.19 -6.88 -16.28
C GLY A 241 10.87 -6.14 -15.12
N PHE A 242 11.21 -6.81 -14.01
CA PHE A 242 11.72 -6.19 -12.78
C PHE A 242 12.95 -5.27 -12.95
N HIS A 243 13.72 -5.44 -14.01
CA HIS A 243 14.95 -4.68 -14.26
C HIS A 243 14.86 -3.84 -15.55
N THR A 244 13.67 -3.69 -16.10
CA THR A 244 13.46 -2.91 -17.31
C THR A 244 13.39 -1.42 -17.02
N GLU A 245 13.74 -0.61 -18.00
CA GLU A 245 13.61 0.84 -17.94
C GLU A 245 12.14 1.26 -17.82
N ASP A 246 11.23 0.56 -18.50
CA ASP A 246 9.78 0.83 -18.44
C ASP A 246 9.23 0.71 -17.02
N MET A 247 9.63 -0.35 -16.27
CA MET A 247 9.26 -0.49 -14.86
C MET A 247 9.83 0.64 -14.02
N ALA A 248 11.11 0.97 -14.19
CA ALA A 248 11.76 2.04 -13.43
C ALA A 248 11.06 3.39 -13.66
N ILE A 249 10.76 3.72 -14.91
CA ILE A 249 10.00 4.92 -15.27
C ILE A 249 8.59 4.89 -14.68
N GLY A 250 7.90 3.75 -14.77
CA GLY A 250 6.57 3.57 -14.17
C GLY A 250 6.58 3.84 -12.66
N MET A 251 7.57 3.28 -11.95
CA MET A 251 7.74 3.48 -10.51
C MET A 251 8.01 4.95 -10.14
N GLN A 252 8.86 5.65 -10.89
CA GLN A 252 9.12 7.08 -10.69
C GLN A 252 7.86 7.93 -10.91
N ARG A 253 7.10 7.65 -11.97
CA ARG A 253 5.84 8.35 -12.27
C ARG A 253 4.81 8.19 -11.16
N ILE A 254 4.58 6.97 -10.67
CA ILE A 254 3.62 6.77 -9.57
C ILE A 254 4.08 7.44 -8.27
N PHE A 255 5.37 7.55 -8.03
CA PHE A 255 5.91 8.28 -6.89
C PHE A 255 5.65 9.78 -7.00
N GLU A 256 5.94 10.39 -8.14
CA GLU A 256 5.67 11.82 -8.40
C GLU A 256 4.18 12.15 -8.24
N ILE A 257 3.30 11.32 -8.82
CA ILE A 257 1.84 11.46 -8.69
C ILE A 257 1.41 11.36 -7.22
N ALA A 258 1.92 10.39 -6.47
CA ALA A 258 1.60 10.22 -5.06
C ALA A 258 2.05 11.43 -4.23
N LEU A 259 3.23 11.97 -4.54
CA LEU A 259 3.80 13.13 -3.89
C LEU A 259 2.94 14.38 -4.11
N ASP A 260 2.59 14.67 -5.35
CA ASP A 260 1.74 15.79 -5.73
C ASP A 260 0.32 15.67 -5.15
N THR A 261 -0.23 14.46 -5.16
CA THR A 261 -1.57 14.18 -4.60
C THR A 261 -1.60 14.46 -3.10
N ILE A 262 -0.64 13.95 -2.33
CA ILE A 262 -0.57 14.18 -0.88
C ILE A 262 -0.30 15.67 -0.59
N ALA A 263 0.54 16.32 -1.38
CA ALA A 263 0.82 17.74 -1.26
C ALA A 263 -0.36 18.62 -1.69
N GLY A 264 -1.38 18.06 -2.34
CA GLY A 264 -2.58 18.78 -2.79
C GLY A 264 -2.33 19.66 -4.01
N LEU A 265 -1.32 19.37 -4.82
CA LEU A 265 -1.04 20.09 -6.07
C LEU A 265 -1.89 19.60 -7.25
N GLY A 266 -2.51 18.42 -7.15
CA GLY A 266 -3.30 17.79 -8.21
C GLY A 266 -4.74 18.28 -8.38
N VAL A 267 -5.20 19.25 -7.59
CA VAL A 267 -6.59 19.78 -7.64
C VAL A 267 -6.54 21.28 -7.81
N VAL A 268 -6.07 21.76 -8.95
CA VAL A 268 -6.48 23.08 -9.45
C VAL A 268 -7.64 22.80 -10.38
N GLY A 269 -8.85 23.12 -9.87
CA GLY A 269 -10.14 22.94 -10.50
C GLY A 269 -10.36 23.72 -11.78
#